data_f5bccb551ca434fdd23a1ad39f1d2276
#
_entry.id   f5bccb551ca434fdd23a1ad39f1d2276
#
_cell.length_a   1.000
_cell.length_b   1.000
_cell.length_c   1.000
_cell.angle_alpha   90.00
_cell.angle_beta   90.00
_cell.angle_gamma   90.00
#
_symmetry.space_group_name_H-M   'P 1'
#
loop_
_entity.id
_entity.type
_entity.pdbx_description
1 polymer ?
#
loop_
_entity_poly.entity_id
_entity_poly.type
_entity_poly.pdbx_seq_one_letter_code
_entity_poly.pdbx_strand_id
1 'polypeptide(L)' 'MKSTPKDRLVWVDLEMTGLDPDQDSILEIATIVTDAELNELAQGPVFAVVHPESVLRAMDDWNREHHGASGLWKRVL' A
#
# COMPACT_ATOMS: atom_id res chain seq x y z
N MET A 1 4.07 -24.67 -15.23
CA MET A 1 4.03 -23.74 -16.38
C MET A 1 5.41 -23.12 -16.58
N LYS A 2 5.93 -23.17 -17.79
CA LYS A 2 7.20 -22.50 -18.05
C LYS A 2 6.97 -21.00 -18.18
N SER A 3 7.69 -20.22 -17.38
CA SER A 3 7.74 -18.78 -17.61
C SER A 3 8.65 -18.46 -18.80
N THR A 4 8.37 -17.36 -19.48
CA THR A 4 9.18 -16.85 -20.59
C THR A 4 9.91 -15.59 -20.15
N PRO A 5 10.98 -15.14 -20.86
CA PRO A 5 11.61 -13.86 -20.54
C PRO A 5 10.67 -12.65 -20.61
N LYS A 6 9.49 -12.84 -21.23
CA LYS A 6 8.48 -11.77 -21.36
C LYS A 6 7.50 -11.74 -20.20
N ASP A 7 7.47 -12.78 -19.36
CA ASP A 7 6.54 -12.83 -18.23
C ASP A 7 6.91 -11.78 -17.20
N ARG A 8 5.90 -11.03 -16.76
CA ARG A 8 6.03 -9.98 -15.78
C ARG A 8 4.99 -10.20 -14.68
N LEU A 9 5.40 -9.94 -13.44
CA LEU A 9 4.51 -9.94 -12.29
C LEU A 9 4.46 -8.54 -11.73
N VAL A 10 3.25 -8.07 -11.44
CA VAL A 10 3.05 -6.78 -10.76
C VAL A 10 2.64 -7.09 -9.33
N TRP A 11 3.44 -6.61 -8.38
CA TRP A 11 3.19 -6.76 -6.96
C TRP A 11 2.65 -5.44 -6.43
N VAL A 12 1.52 -5.50 -5.75
CA VAL A 12 0.88 -4.30 -5.17
C VAL A 12 0.81 -4.49 -3.67
N ASP A 13 1.35 -3.53 -2.93
CA ASP A 13 1.25 -3.46 -1.48
C ASP A 13 0.42 -2.25 -1.09
N LEU A 14 -0.52 -2.44 -0.18
CA LEU A 14 -1.46 -1.41 0.25
C LEU A 14 -1.45 -1.27 1.76
N GLU A 15 -1.47 -0.02 2.23
CA GLU A 15 -1.83 0.31 3.61
C GLU A 15 -3.21 0.93 3.62
N MET A 16 -4.05 0.53 4.57
CA MET A 16 -5.46 0.92 4.61
C MET A 16 -5.87 1.31 6.02
N THR A 17 -7.00 2.01 6.14
CA THR A 17 -7.56 2.39 7.44
C THR A 17 -8.08 1.19 8.23
N GLY A 18 -8.34 0.08 7.57
CA GLY A 18 -8.83 -1.16 8.16
C GLY A 18 -9.05 -2.21 7.09
N LEU A 19 -9.78 -3.26 7.42
CA LEU A 19 -9.96 -4.43 6.56
C LEU A 19 -11.35 -4.52 5.91
N ASP A 20 -12.22 -3.54 6.13
CA ASP A 20 -13.57 -3.55 5.56
C ASP A 20 -13.57 -2.85 4.21
N PRO A 21 -13.75 -3.59 3.08
CA PRO A 21 -13.71 -3.00 1.76
C PRO A 21 -14.84 -1.99 1.49
N ASP A 22 -15.91 -2.03 2.26
CA ASP A 22 -17.04 -1.11 2.10
C ASP A 22 -16.86 0.21 2.84
N GLN A 23 -16.06 0.22 3.92
CA GLN A 23 -15.91 1.38 4.80
C GLN A 23 -14.50 1.93 4.87
N ASP A 24 -13.50 1.10 4.64
CA ASP A 24 -12.12 1.49 4.79
C ASP A 24 -11.52 2.00 3.49
N SER A 25 -10.49 2.83 3.63
CA SER A 25 -9.86 3.54 2.52
C SER A 25 -8.38 3.23 2.42
N ILE A 26 -7.83 3.38 1.23
CA ILE A 26 -6.41 3.19 0.96
C ILE A 26 -5.64 4.43 1.44
N LEU A 27 -4.58 4.21 2.21
CA LEU A 27 -3.68 5.25 2.71
C LEU A 27 -2.38 5.32 1.91
N GLU A 28 -1.88 4.18 1.46
CA GLU A 28 -0.63 4.10 0.71
C GLU A 28 -0.69 2.97 -0.29
N ILE A 29 -0.08 3.18 -1.44
CA ILE A 29 0.07 2.16 -2.47
C ILE A 29 1.51 2.14 -2.98
N ALA A 30 2.09 0.95 -3.07
CA ALA A 30 3.40 0.71 -3.64
C ALA A 30 3.33 -0.42 -4.66
N THR A 31 4.06 -0.31 -5.76
CA THR A 31 4.08 -1.31 -6.81
C THR A 31 5.50 -1.67 -7.19
N ILE A 32 5.72 -2.95 -7.47
CA ILE A 32 6.99 -3.49 -7.96
C ILE A 32 6.68 -4.43 -9.13
N VAL A 33 7.50 -4.37 -10.16
CA VAL A 33 7.42 -5.28 -11.30
C VAL A 33 8.62 -6.21 -11.25
N THR A 34 8.37 -7.51 -11.33
CA THR A 34 9.42 -8.54 -11.37
C THR A 34 9.25 -9.42 -12.61
N ASP A 35 10.27 -10.18 -12.91
CA ASP A 35 10.14 -11.33 -13.81
C ASP A 35 9.58 -12.53 -13.04
N ALA A 36 9.43 -13.66 -13.72
CA ALA A 36 8.87 -14.88 -13.11
C ALA A 36 9.80 -15.50 -12.06
N GLU A 37 11.09 -15.18 -12.06
CA GLU A 37 12.08 -15.63 -11.08
C GLU A 37 12.21 -14.64 -9.91
N LEU A 38 11.34 -13.64 -9.81
CA LEU A 38 11.29 -12.62 -8.76
C LEU A 38 12.47 -11.64 -8.78
N ASN A 39 13.13 -11.48 -9.92
CA ASN A 39 14.10 -10.41 -10.10
C ASN A 39 13.37 -9.08 -10.31
N GLU A 40 13.71 -8.07 -9.53
CA GLU A 40 13.08 -6.76 -9.65
C GLU A 40 13.50 -6.10 -10.95
N LEU A 41 12.50 -5.75 -11.78
CA LEU A 41 12.71 -5.09 -13.07
C LEU A 41 12.42 -3.59 -12.99
N ALA A 42 11.44 -3.21 -12.18
CA ALA A 42 11.06 -1.81 -12.00
C ALA A 42 10.37 -1.64 -10.66
N GLN A 43 10.49 -0.45 -10.11
CA GLN A 43 9.81 -0.05 -8.89
C GLN A 43 8.99 1.20 -9.19
N GLY A 44 7.68 1.12 -8.96
CA GLY A 44 6.82 2.29 -9.08
C GLY A 44 7.02 3.26 -7.92
N PRO A 45 6.55 4.50 -8.06
CA PRO A 45 6.54 5.42 -6.93
C PRO A 45 5.61 4.91 -5.83
N VAL A 46 5.96 5.24 -4.58
CA VAL A 46 5.09 5.00 -3.44
C VAL A 46 4.20 6.22 -3.27
N PHE A 47 2.88 6.02 -3.29
CA PHE A 47 1.91 7.08 -3.13
C PHE A 47 1.26 7.03 -1.76
N ALA A 48 1.30 8.14 -1.02
CA ALA A 48 0.44 8.36 0.13
C ALA A 48 -0.83 9.07 -0.37
N VAL A 49 -1.99 8.49 -0.08
CA VAL A 49 -3.28 9.03 -0.51
C VAL A 49 -3.75 10.05 0.53
N VAL A 50 -4.03 11.28 0.09
CA VAL A 50 -4.46 12.37 0.99
C VAL A 50 -5.86 12.10 1.53
N HIS A 51 -6.01 12.21 2.85
CA HIS A 51 -7.28 12.08 3.54
C HIS A 51 -7.43 13.17 4.60
N PRO A 52 -8.67 13.61 4.91
CA PRO A 52 -8.90 14.46 6.08
C PRO A 52 -8.52 13.72 7.37
N GLU A 53 -8.08 14.48 8.37
CA GLU A 53 -7.68 13.91 9.66
C GLU A 53 -8.80 13.09 10.32
N SER A 54 -10.06 13.45 10.08
CA SER A 54 -11.21 12.71 10.60
C SER A 54 -11.25 11.26 10.15
N VAL A 55 -10.77 10.95 8.95
CA VAL A 55 -10.66 9.57 8.44
C VAL A 55 -9.64 8.78 9.27
N LEU A 56 -8.51 9.40 9.58
CA LEU A 56 -7.45 8.78 10.36
C LEU A 56 -7.87 8.58 11.82
N ARG A 57 -8.56 9.55 12.40
CA ARG A 57 -9.04 9.45 13.79
C ARG A 57 -10.13 8.41 13.96
N ALA A 58 -10.86 8.08 12.90
CA ALA A 58 -11.90 7.05 12.93
C ALA A 58 -11.34 5.62 12.87
N MET A 59 -10.04 5.45 12.61
CA MET A 59 -9.40 4.13 12.62
C MET A 59 -9.45 3.50 14.01
N ASP A 60 -9.40 2.15 14.06
CA ASP A 60 -9.27 1.45 15.34
C ASP A 60 -7.91 1.73 15.99
N ASP A 61 -7.75 1.33 17.25
CA ASP A 61 -6.54 1.63 18.02
C ASP A 61 -5.29 1.01 17.40
N TRP A 62 -5.40 -0.21 16.87
CA TRP A 62 -4.28 -0.88 16.24
C TRP A 62 -3.78 -0.11 15.01
N ASN A 63 -4.70 0.29 14.12
CA ASN A 63 -4.35 1.02 12.90
C ASN A 63 -3.83 2.42 13.22
N ARG A 64 -4.42 3.13 14.18
CA ARG A 64 -3.93 4.45 14.59
C ARG A 64 -2.49 4.38 15.10
N GLU A 65 -2.21 3.40 15.95
CA GLU A 65 -0.87 3.22 16.51
C GLU A 65 0.13 2.81 15.43
N HIS A 66 -0.24 1.84 14.61
CA HIS A 66 0.63 1.30 13.56
C HIS A 66 0.99 2.36 12.51
N HIS A 67 0.01 3.06 11.97
CA HIS A 67 0.24 4.09 10.96
C HIS A 67 0.90 5.35 11.54
N GLY A 68 0.65 5.65 12.79
CA GLY A 68 1.34 6.72 13.50
C GLY A 68 2.82 6.41 13.66
N ALA A 69 3.16 5.21 14.12
CA ALA A 69 4.54 4.77 14.34
C ALA A 69 5.36 4.69 13.04
N SER A 70 4.73 4.29 11.93
CA SER A 70 5.40 4.20 10.62
C SER A 70 5.61 5.55 9.94
N GLY A 71 5.01 6.62 10.45
CA GLY A 71 5.03 7.94 9.83
C GLY A 71 4.01 8.13 8.71
N LEU A 72 3.21 7.11 8.39
CA LEU A 72 2.20 7.18 7.34
C LEU A 72 1.14 8.24 7.64
N TRP A 73 0.75 8.38 8.91
CA TRP A 73 -0.21 9.37 9.35
C TRP A 73 0.14 10.78 8.84
N LYS A 74 1.40 11.18 9.01
CA LYS A 74 1.86 12.51 8.56
C LYS A 74 1.85 12.63 7.05
N ARG A 75 2.21 11.56 6.33
CA ARG A 75 2.29 11.57 4.86
C ARG A 75 0.91 11.65 4.20
N VAL A 76 -0.12 11.15 4.87
CA VAL A 76 -1.51 11.14 4.36
C VAL A 76 -2.17 12.50 4.53
N LEU A 77 -1.80 13.26 5.54
CA LEU A 77 -2.31 14.61 5.74
C LEU A 77 -1.67 15.59 4.76
#